data_e4ef8138d4e3fa9a069e9669efda8afc
#
_entry.id   e4ef8138d4e3fa9a069e9669efda8afc
#
_cell.length_a   1.000
_cell.length_b   1.000
_cell.length_c   1.000
_cell.angle_alpha   90.00
_cell.angle_beta   90.00
_cell.angle_gamma   90.00
#
_symmetry.space_group_name_H-M   'P 1'
#
loop_
_entity.id
_entity.type
_entity.pdbx_description
1 polymer ?
#
loop_
_entity_poly.entity_id
_entity_poly.type
_entity_poly.pdbx_seq_one_letter_code
_entity_poly.pdbx_strand_id
1 'polypeptide(L)'
;RVSSSAASDVYKRQLYNCGKYVNVGSYHKHSWYLIKNCELLGYSEAETNIIASIVRYHRKTLPKKRHESWQNLISKEDKTLVLEMSLILRLAASLDQRPDKVISSVQIKLQENILTFELLPLNRNHDLLLEKWNLGLCRNVIKELKNLDLKVI
;
A
#
# COMPACT_ATOMS: atom_id res chain seq x y z
N ARG A 1 3.64 -16.99 19.45
CA ARG A 1 3.34 -16.80 18.00
C ARG A 1 2.82 -15.39 17.71
N VAL A 2 3.55 -14.37 18.11
CA VAL A 2 3.22 -12.96 17.78
C VAL A 2 4.05 -12.48 16.59
N SER A 3 4.87 -13.32 16.00
CA SER A 3 5.96 -12.86 15.15
C SER A 3 5.64 -12.71 13.67
N SER A 4 4.62 -13.37 13.12
CA SER A 4 4.47 -13.35 11.66
C SER A 4 3.82 -12.06 11.11
N SER A 5 2.86 -11.48 11.82
CA SER A 5 2.18 -10.27 11.32
C SER A 5 3.07 -9.02 11.42
N ALA A 6 3.70 -8.78 12.56
CA ALA A 6 4.55 -7.60 12.76
C ALA A 6 5.81 -7.63 11.87
N ALA A 7 6.47 -8.80 11.78
CA ALA A 7 7.61 -8.96 10.87
C ALA A 7 7.20 -8.79 9.40
N SER A 8 6.06 -9.38 8.99
CA SER A 8 5.49 -9.21 7.66
C SER A 8 5.23 -7.73 7.34
N ASP A 9 4.75 -6.94 8.29
CA ASP A 9 4.48 -5.52 8.08
C ASP A 9 5.76 -4.69 7.95
N VAL A 10 6.82 -5.03 8.69
CA VAL A 10 8.15 -4.42 8.56
C VAL A 10 8.74 -4.69 7.17
N TYR A 11 8.70 -5.94 6.69
CA TYR A 11 9.20 -6.28 5.35
C TYR A 11 8.39 -5.61 4.23
N LYS A 12 7.07 -5.58 4.33
CA LYS A 12 6.22 -4.87 3.37
C LYS A 12 6.59 -3.40 3.26
N ARG A 13 6.82 -2.74 4.40
CA ARG A 13 7.23 -1.34 4.47
C ARG A 13 8.63 -1.09 3.90
N GLN A 14 9.55 -2.02 4.08
CA GLN A 14 10.93 -1.88 3.58
C GLN A 14 11.05 -2.27 2.10
N LEU A 15 10.30 -3.28 1.67
CA LEU A 15 10.45 -3.87 0.33
C LEU A 15 9.60 -3.21 -0.74
N TYR A 16 8.58 -2.40 -0.40
CA TYR A 16 7.68 -1.85 -1.43
C TYR A 16 8.39 -0.96 -2.45
N ASN A 17 9.51 -0.38 -2.08
CA ASN A 17 10.32 0.51 -2.90
C ASN A 17 11.55 -0.14 -3.55
N CYS A 18 11.87 -1.41 -3.25
CA CYS A 18 13.12 -2.05 -3.73
C CYS A 18 13.24 -2.04 -5.27
N GLY A 19 12.13 -2.09 -5.98
CA GLY A 19 12.11 -2.01 -7.44
C GLY A 19 12.50 -0.64 -8.02
N LYS A 20 12.60 0.42 -7.21
CA LYS A 20 13.08 1.74 -7.67
C LYS A 20 14.53 1.70 -8.15
N TYR A 21 15.33 0.80 -7.62
CA TYR A 21 16.72 0.57 -8.08
C TYR A 21 16.79 0.02 -9.50
N VAL A 22 15.72 -0.61 -9.98
CA VAL A 22 15.63 -1.11 -11.37
C VAL A 22 15.05 -0.04 -12.28
N ASN A 23 13.86 0.48 -11.96
CA ASN A 23 13.20 1.54 -12.73
C ASN A 23 12.10 2.22 -11.89
N VAL A 24 12.16 3.54 -11.79
CA VAL A 24 11.22 4.36 -11.03
C VAL A 24 9.80 4.32 -11.62
N GLY A 25 9.66 4.29 -12.93
CA GLY A 25 8.36 4.38 -13.62
C GLY A 25 7.42 3.20 -13.34
N SER A 26 7.96 2.02 -13.13
CA SER A 26 7.20 0.79 -12.89
C SER A 26 7.71 0.01 -11.69
N TYR A 27 8.29 0.69 -10.71
CA TYR A 27 8.96 0.07 -9.58
C TYR A 27 8.12 -0.98 -8.85
N HIS A 28 6.81 -0.80 -8.72
CA HIS A 28 5.91 -1.76 -8.09
C HIS A 28 5.89 -3.13 -8.79
N LYS A 29 6.16 -3.18 -10.11
CA LYS A 29 6.32 -4.43 -10.86
C LYS A 29 7.68 -5.06 -10.59
N HIS A 30 8.72 -4.23 -10.56
CA HIS A 30 10.08 -4.69 -10.26
C HIS A 30 10.18 -5.14 -8.80
N SER A 31 9.58 -4.43 -7.86
CA SER A 31 9.51 -4.86 -6.45
C SER A 31 8.81 -6.22 -6.31
N TRP A 32 7.69 -6.42 -6.99
CA TRP A 32 7.00 -7.73 -7.02
C TRP A 32 7.93 -8.84 -7.52
N TYR A 33 8.60 -8.61 -8.65
CA TYR A 33 9.50 -9.60 -9.23
C TYR A 33 10.68 -9.92 -8.31
N LEU A 34 11.31 -8.91 -7.72
CA LEU A 34 12.41 -9.08 -6.78
C LEU A 34 11.96 -9.87 -5.54
N ILE A 35 10.84 -9.50 -4.93
CA ILE A 35 10.33 -10.16 -3.73
C ILE A 35 9.96 -11.62 -4.03
N LYS A 36 9.28 -11.87 -5.16
CA LYS A 36 8.89 -13.22 -5.56
C LYS A 36 10.07 -14.16 -5.74
N ASN A 37 11.21 -13.64 -6.23
CA ASN A 37 12.39 -14.44 -6.58
C ASN A 37 13.52 -14.35 -5.54
N CYS A 38 13.33 -13.64 -4.43
CA CYS A 38 14.29 -13.65 -3.33
C CYS A 38 13.87 -14.65 -2.24
N GLU A 39 14.85 -15.19 -1.56
CA GLU A 39 14.61 -16.01 -0.39
C GLU A 39 14.31 -15.10 0.81
N LEU A 40 13.04 -15.08 1.23
CA LEU A 40 12.63 -14.39 2.46
C LEU A 40 12.69 -15.39 3.61
N LEU A 41 13.74 -15.32 4.41
CA LEU A 41 13.93 -16.22 5.56
C LEU A 41 12.73 -16.15 6.52
N GLY A 42 12.17 -17.33 6.83
CA GLY A 42 11.04 -17.47 7.76
C GLY A 42 9.66 -17.32 7.12
N TYR A 43 9.58 -17.15 5.79
CA TYR A 43 8.32 -17.12 5.04
C TYR A 43 8.21 -18.29 4.08
N SER A 44 7.03 -18.87 4.01
CA SER A 44 6.66 -19.85 2.99
C SER A 44 6.53 -19.20 1.60
N GLU A 45 6.52 -20.00 0.55
CA GLU A 45 6.28 -19.51 -0.81
C GLU A 45 4.92 -18.84 -0.94
N ALA A 46 3.88 -19.37 -0.29
CA ALA A 46 2.54 -18.74 -0.27
C ALA A 46 2.55 -17.37 0.37
N GLU A 47 3.20 -17.21 1.53
CA GLU A 47 3.35 -15.92 2.22
C GLU A 47 4.18 -14.93 1.39
N THR A 48 5.24 -15.40 0.75
CA THR A 48 6.07 -14.59 -0.15
C THR A 48 5.25 -14.09 -1.34
N ASN A 49 4.40 -14.93 -1.93
CA ASN A 49 3.49 -14.54 -3.01
C ASN A 49 2.45 -13.51 -2.55
N ILE A 50 1.94 -13.61 -1.33
CA ILE A 50 1.03 -12.61 -0.73
C ILE A 50 1.76 -11.26 -0.57
N ILE A 51 2.94 -11.27 0.05
CA ILE A 51 3.75 -10.04 0.27
C ILE A 51 4.08 -9.37 -1.08
N ALA A 52 4.56 -10.15 -2.04
CA ALA A 52 4.88 -9.66 -3.37
C ALA A 52 3.65 -9.05 -4.07
N SER A 53 2.48 -9.70 -3.96
CA SER A 53 1.23 -9.23 -4.56
C SER A 53 0.71 -7.94 -3.90
N ILE A 54 0.83 -7.79 -2.58
CA ILE A 54 0.51 -6.54 -1.89
C ILE A 54 1.36 -5.40 -2.44
N VAL A 55 2.67 -5.62 -2.58
CA VAL A 55 3.59 -4.64 -3.15
C VAL A 55 3.28 -4.38 -4.63
N ARG A 56 2.83 -5.37 -5.39
CA ARG A 56 2.45 -5.22 -6.79
C ARG A 56 1.28 -4.26 -6.97
N TYR A 57 0.27 -4.33 -6.08
CA TYR A 57 -1.00 -3.65 -6.23
C TYR A 57 -1.16 -2.37 -5.40
N HIS A 58 -0.16 -1.99 -4.60
CA HIS A 58 -0.22 -0.72 -3.86
C HIS A 58 -0.21 0.52 -4.77
N ARG A 59 0.13 0.37 -6.06
CA ARG A 59 0.22 1.48 -7.02
C ARG A 59 -0.45 1.14 -8.34
N LYS A 60 -1.02 2.16 -9.00
CA LYS A 60 -1.69 2.08 -10.32
C LYS A 60 -2.97 1.23 -10.30
N THR A 61 -2.99 0.09 -10.95
CA THR A 61 -4.19 -0.69 -11.23
C THR A 61 -4.48 -1.72 -10.16
N LEU A 62 -5.77 -2.01 -9.96
CA LEU A 62 -6.24 -3.15 -9.19
C LEU A 62 -5.92 -4.49 -9.88
N PRO A 63 -5.97 -5.61 -9.13
CA PRO A 63 -5.75 -6.93 -9.68
C PRO A 63 -6.69 -7.24 -10.84
N LYS A 64 -6.17 -7.96 -11.84
CA LYS A 64 -6.97 -8.52 -12.94
C LYS A 64 -6.74 -10.02 -13.00
N LYS A 65 -7.74 -10.79 -13.43
CA LYS A 65 -7.66 -12.26 -13.55
C LYS A 65 -6.46 -12.74 -14.37
N ARG A 66 -5.99 -11.95 -15.34
CA ARG A 66 -4.84 -12.26 -16.19
C ARG A 66 -3.47 -11.96 -15.56
N HIS A 67 -3.43 -11.32 -14.39
CA HIS A 67 -2.16 -11.03 -13.74
C HIS A 67 -1.61 -12.27 -13.07
N GLU A 68 -0.38 -12.66 -13.38
CA GLU A 68 0.32 -13.79 -12.76
C GLU A 68 0.31 -13.66 -11.23
N SER A 69 0.63 -12.47 -10.70
CA SER A 69 0.61 -12.19 -9.27
C SER A 69 -0.76 -12.42 -8.60
N TRP A 70 -1.86 -12.38 -9.37
CA TRP A 70 -3.20 -12.67 -8.88
C TRP A 70 -3.56 -14.15 -9.01
N GLN A 71 -3.05 -14.81 -10.05
CA GLN A 71 -3.26 -16.24 -10.29
C GLN A 71 -2.50 -17.09 -9.28
N ASN A 72 -1.34 -16.63 -8.83
CA ASN A 72 -0.52 -17.32 -7.82
C ASN A 72 -1.12 -17.29 -6.41
N LEU A 73 -2.18 -16.52 -6.17
CA LEU A 73 -2.92 -16.53 -4.91
C LEU A 73 -3.96 -17.64 -4.94
N ILE A 74 -3.76 -18.65 -4.07
CA ILE A 74 -4.53 -19.89 -4.08
C ILE A 74 -5.92 -19.67 -3.50
N SER A 75 -6.01 -19.06 -2.30
CA SER A 75 -7.26 -18.94 -1.57
C SER A 75 -8.01 -17.64 -1.88
N LYS A 76 -9.30 -17.61 -1.59
CA LYS A 76 -10.11 -16.40 -1.67
C LYS A 76 -9.76 -15.43 -0.55
N GLU A 77 -9.38 -15.96 0.59
CA GLU A 77 -8.94 -15.24 1.78
C GLU A 77 -7.66 -14.46 1.48
N ASP A 78 -6.66 -15.10 0.81
CA ASP A 78 -5.42 -14.44 0.39
C ASP A 78 -5.69 -13.29 -0.59
N LYS A 79 -6.63 -13.48 -1.52
CA LYS A 79 -7.03 -12.44 -2.47
C LYS A 79 -7.66 -11.25 -1.77
N THR A 80 -8.52 -11.50 -0.79
CA THR A 80 -9.13 -10.45 0.04
C THR A 80 -8.07 -9.71 0.84
N LEU A 81 -7.17 -10.44 1.51
CA LEU A 81 -6.06 -9.89 2.27
C LEU A 81 -5.17 -9.00 1.39
N VAL A 82 -4.83 -9.46 0.18
CA VAL A 82 -4.01 -8.68 -0.76
C VAL A 82 -4.71 -7.38 -1.16
N LEU A 83 -6.02 -7.40 -1.43
CA LEU A 83 -6.77 -6.18 -1.76
C LEU A 83 -6.75 -5.18 -0.60
N GLU A 84 -7.02 -5.63 0.61
CA GLU A 84 -7.08 -4.77 1.80
C GLU A 84 -5.70 -4.19 2.14
N MET A 85 -4.70 -5.05 2.23
CA MET A 85 -3.34 -4.62 2.58
C MET A 85 -2.69 -3.77 1.50
N SER A 86 -2.97 -4.02 0.22
CA SER A 86 -2.49 -3.17 -0.87
C SER A 86 -3.12 -1.78 -0.84
N LEU A 87 -4.40 -1.67 -0.42
CA LEU A 87 -5.05 -0.38 -0.22
C LEU A 87 -4.40 0.39 0.95
N ILE A 88 -4.17 -0.27 2.09
CA ILE A 88 -3.50 0.34 3.24
C ILE A 88 -2.10 0.82 2.85
N LEU A 89 -1.31 -0.03 2.17
CA LEU A 89 0.03 0.34 1.71
C LEU A 89 0.00 1.51 0.71
N ARG A 90 -1.02 1.57 -0.16
CA ARG A 90 -1.22 2.68 -1.10
C ARG A 90 -1.47 4.00 -0.37
N LEU A 91 -2.34 3.98 0.64
CA LEU A 91 -2.62 5.16 1.45
C LEU A 91 -1.37 5.62 2.22
N ALA A 92 -0.67 4.68 2.87
CA ALA A 92 0.58 4.98 3.58
C ALA A 92 1.65 5.53 2.62
N ALA A 93 1.86 4.91 1.46
CA ALA A 93 2.82 5.37 0.47
C ALA A 93 2.45 6.73 -0.14
N SER A 94 1.18 7.10 -0.19
CA SER A 94 0.74 8.43 -0.67
C SER A 94 1.10 9.55 0.30
N LEU A 95 1.28 9.23 1.58
CA LEU A 95 1.70 10.16 2.64
C LEU A 95 3.22 10.23 2.79
N ASP A 96 3.96 9.24 2.32
CA ASP A 96 5.42 9.10 2.45
C ASP A 96 6.12 9.46 1.12
N GLN A 97 5.85 10.66 0.61
CA GLN A 97 6.39 11.12 -0.67
C GLN A 97 7.65 11.97 -0.53
N ARG A 98 7.84 12.63 0.60
CA ARG A 98 8.99 13.48 0.87
C ARG A 98 9.99 12.76 1.77
N PRO A 99 11.31 13.02 1.60
CA PRO A 99 12.32 12.52 2.54
C PRO A 99 12.13 13.13 3.94
N ASP A 100 11.65 14.37 4.00
CA ASP A 100 11.38 15.07 5.25
C ASP A 100 10.02 14.69 5.83
N LYS A 101 9.99 14.46 7.14
CA LYS A 101 8.74 14.21 7.85
C LYS A 101 7.98 15.50 8.01
N VAL A 102 6.92 15.69 7.23
CA VAL A 102 6.07 16.90 7.28
C VAL A 102 4.75 16.67 8.03
N ILE A 103 4.36 15.41 8.24
CA ILE A 103 3.13 15.01 8.95
C ILE A 103 3.49 14.56 10.35
N SER A 104 2.83 15.14 11.37
CA SER A 104 2.93 14.69 12.77
C SER A 104 1.99 13.54 13.08
N SER A 105 0.75 13.63 12.61
CA SER A 105 -0.26 12.61 12.80
C SER A 105 -1.34 12.64 11.73
N VAL A 106 -2.05 11.53 11.59
CA VAL A 106 -3.19 11.37 10.68
C VAL A 106 -4.37 10.91 11.51
N GLN A 107 -5.45 11.68 11.51
CA GLN A 107 -6.71 11.25 12.10
C GLN A 107 -7.63 10.73 11.01
N ILE A 108 -8.24 9.57 11.26
CA ILE A 108 -9.15 8.92 10.31
C ILE A 108 -10.52 8.82 10.97
N LYS A 109 -11.55 9.34 10.27
CA LYS A 109 -12.94 9.28 10.71
C LYS A 109 -13.79 8.66 9.61
N LEU A 110 -14.64 7.73 9.99
CA LEU A 110 -15.64 7.15 9.09
C LEU A 110 -17.02 7.59 9.57
N GLN A 111 -17.73 8.33 8.75
CA GLN A 111 -19.10 8.78 9.02
C GLN A 111 -19.96 8.42 7.80
N GLU A 112 -21.01 7.64 8.02
CA GLU A 112 -21.83 7.11 6.94
C GLU A 112 -20.97 6.39 5.89
N ASN A 113 -20.84 6.97 4.69
CA ASN A 113 -20.01 6.44 3.60
C ASN A 113 -18.83 7.35 3.27
N ILE A 114 -18.47 8.30 4.16
CA ILE A 114 -17.36 9.23 3.95
C ILE A 114 -16.21 8.87 4.86
N LEU A 115 -15.09 8.50 4.25
CA LEU A 115 -13.81 8.28 4.92
C LEU A 115 -13.01 9.59 4.90
N THR A 116 -12.88 10.22 6.06
CA THR A 116 -12.18 11.50 6.21
C THR A 116 -10.78 11.28 6.75
N PHE A 117 -9.77 11.79 6.05
CA PHE A 117 -8.40 11.90 6.51
C PHE A 117 -8.11 13.35 6.88
N GLU A 118 -7.77 13.57 8.14
CA GLU A 118 -7.31 14.86 8.65
C GLU A 118 -5.81 14.77 8.91
N LEU A 119 -5.04 15.54 8.13
CA LEU A 119 -3.58 15.55 8.20
C LEU A 119 -3.11 16.69 9.09
N LEU A 120 -2.37 16.37 10.14
CA LEU A 120 -1.79 17.36 11.03
C LEU A 120 -0.31 17.57 10.68
N PRO A 121 0.10 18.80 10.34
CA PRO A 121 1.49 19.10 10.01
C PRO A 121 2.39 19.00 11.23
N LEU A 122 3.66 18.61 11.04
CA LEU A 122 4.67 18.58 12.08
C LEU A 122 4.99 20.02 12.59
N ASN A 123 5.03 20.98 11.69
CA ASN A 123 5.19 22.39 11.98
C ASN A 123 4.09 23.19 11.27
N ARG A 124 3.62 24.28 11.86
CA ARG A 124 2.55 25.14 11.30
C ARG A 124 2.86 25.69 9.90
N ASN A 125 4.14 25.80 9.55
CA ASN A 125 4.61 26.31 8.26
C ASN A 125 4.73 25.23 7.19
N HIS A 126 4.50 23.94 7.52
CA HIS A 126 4.55 22.88 6.52
C HIS A 126 3.28 22.89 5.67
N ASP A 127 3.48 23.06 4.37
CA ASP A 127 2.43 22.88 3.39
C ASP A 127 2.24 21.36 3.13
N LEU A 128 1.00 20.89 3.25
CA LEU A 128 0.59 19.49 3.04
C LEU A 128 -0.16 19.28 1.72
N LEU A 129 -0.06 20.21 0.76
CA LEU A 129 -0.77 20.12 -0.52
C LEU A 129 -0.38 18.88 -1.31
N LEU A 130 0.90 18.49 -1.28
CA LEU A 130 1.39 17.29 -1.98
C LEU A 130 0.78 16.01 -1.40
N GLU A 131 0.76 15.88 -0.08
CA GLU A 131 0.22 14.72 0.63
C GLU A 131 -1.30 14.63 0.44
N LYS A 132 -2.00 15.75 0.55
CA LYS A 132 -3.45 15.83 0.28
C LYS A 132 -3.78 15.46 -1.17
N TRP A 133 -3.01 15.95 -2.12
CA TRP A 133 -3.18 15.61 -3.53
C TRP A 133 -2.95 14.12 -3.80
N ASN A 134 -1.85 13.56 -3.26
CA ASN A 134 -1.53 12.13 -3.41
C ASN A 134 -2.61 11.23 -2.79
N LEU A 135 -3.11 11.57 -1.59
CA LEU A 135 -4.27 10.87 -1.00
C LEU A 135 -5.49 10.99 -1.90
N GLY A 136 -5.74 12.16 -2.47
CA GLY A 136 -6.85 12.40 -3.41
C GLY A 136 -6.84 11.46 -4.61
N LEU A 137 -5.66 11.05 -5.09
CA LEU A 137 -5.52 10.06 -6.17
C LEU A 137 -6.02 8.65 -5.78
N CYS A 138 -6.16 8.36 -4.48
CA CYS A 138 -6.69 7.08 -4.00
C CYS A 138 -8.22 7.00 -4.04
N ARG A 139 -8.92 8.11 -4.30
CA ARG A 139 -10.40 8.20 -4.25
C ARG A 139 -11.11 7.11 -5.04
N ASN A 140 -10.73 6.92 -6.30
CA ASN A 140 -11.38 5.95 -7.17
C ASN A 140 -11.20 4.51 -6.67
N VAL A 141 -10.02 4.18 -6.15
CA VAL A 141 -9.73 2.84 -5.64
C VAL A 141 -10.50 2.56 -4.35
N ILE A 142 -10.61 3.55 -3.45
CA ILE A 142 -11.41 3.44 -2.22
C ILE A 142 -12.89 3.25 -2.58
N LYS A 143 -13.39 4.02 -3.54
CA LYS A 143 -14.78 3.90 -4.01
C LYS A 143 -15.05 2.53 -4.61
N GLU A 144 -14.14 2.02 -5.45
CA GLU A 144 -14.27 0.71 -6.11
C GLU A 144 -14.22 -0.46 -5.12
N LEU A 145 -13.29 -0.41 -4.14
CA LEU A 145 -13.05 -1.52 -3.21
C LEU A 145 -13.96 -1.52 -1.98
N LYS A 146 -14.32 -0.36 -1.47
CA LYS A 146 -15.03 -0.21 -0.18
C LYS A 146 -16.35 0.54 -0.28
N ASN A 147 -16.70 1.06 -1.46
CA ASN A 147 -17.86 1.93 -1.68
C ASN A 147 -17.91 3.16 -0.77
N LEU A 148 -16.74 3.69 -0.41
CA LEU A 148 -16.59 4.87 0.44
C LEU A 148 -16.16 6.07 -0.40
N ASP A 149 -16.60 7.26 -0.01
CA ASP A 149 -16.13 8.52 -0.56
C ASP A 149 -14.99 9.07 0.29
N LEU A 150 -13.91 9.52 -0.35
CA LEU A 150 -12.74 10.04 0.34
C LEU A 150 -12.81 11.56 0.49
N LYS A 151 -12.65 12.05 1.72
CA LYS A 151 -12.43 13.45 2.06
C LYS A 151 -11.06 13.60 2.69
N VAL A 152 -10.29 14.60 2.26
CA VAL A 152 -8.98 14.94 2.83
C VAL A 152 -9.01 16.40 3.30
N ILE A 153 -8.61 16.64 4.55
CA ILE A 153 -8.64 17.95 5.21
C ILE A 153 -7.23 18.33 5.64
#